data_f3b1d43babbe9bb28373cf92caf23bb6
#
_entry.id   f3b1d43babbe9bb28373cf92caf23bb6
#
_cell.length_a   1.000
_cell.length_b   1.000
_cell.length_c   1.000
_cell.angle_alpha   90.00
_cell.angle_beta   90.00
_cell.angle_gamma   90.00
#
_symmetry.space_group_name_H-M   'P 1'
#
loop_
_entity.id
_entity.type
_entity.pdbx_description
1 polymer ?
#
loop_
_entity_poly.entity_id
_entity_poly.type
_entity_poly.pdbx_seq_one_letter_code
_entity_poly.pdbx_strand_id
1 'polypeptide(L)'
;GSLVTPDRLRFDFAHFQAMTADEIAQVEALVNKEIQAGLEVRTDVMDVEEAKKSGAMALFGEKYDQKVRVVSMGDFSKELCGGTHVANTGNIMLFKIVSESGIAAGVRRIEALTGNGVLEYYKKQEELLHEAAKALKANPAEIVEKIGHLQGEVKALSSENESLKSKLAQGALGDVMDKVVEVKGVKLLAAKVDGVDMNGLRDLGDQLKGKLGEGVVLLAAVNGEKVNLLAMATDAAQKAGAHAGNLIK
;
A
#
# COMPACT_ATOMS: atom_id res chain seq x y z
N GLY A 1 -13.81 -9.03 -24.86
CA GLY A 1 -13.90 -10.49 -24.99
C GLY A 1 -14.25 -11.17 -23.66
N SER A 2 -14.72 -12.42 -23.72
CA SER A 2 -15.05 -13.19 -22.53
C SER A 2 -14.33 -14.53 -22.56
N LEU A 3 -14.02 -15.06 -21.38
CA LEU A 3 -13.46 -16.40 -21.19
C LEU A 3 -14.05 -17.00 -19.91
N VAL A 4 -14.58 -18.20 -20.02
CA VAL A 4 -15.06 -18.99 -18.88
C VAL A 4 -14.25 -20.26 -18.78
N THR A 5 -13.64 -20.49 -17.63
CA THR A 5 -12.90 -21.72 -17.29
C THR A 5 -13.52 -22.34 -16.03
N PRO A 6 -13.17 -23.58 -15.67
CA PRO A 6 -13.63 -24.17 -14.40
C PRO A 6 -13.28 -23.35 -13.16
N ASP A 7 -12.18 -22.60 -13.21
CA ASP A 7 -11.61 -21.92 -12.03
C ASP A 7 -12.07 -20.45 -11.92
N ARG A 8 -12.34 -19.81 -13.08
CA ARG A 8 -12.67 -18.36 -13.11
C ARG A 8 -13.34 -17.97 -14.42
N LEU A 9 -14.00 -16.83 -14.39
CA LEU A 9 -14.44 -16.14 -15.59
C LEU A 9 -13.70 -14.80 -15.75
N ARG A 10 -13.59 -14.36 -16.99
CA ARG A 10 -13.02 -13.08 -17.39
C ARG A 10 -13.95 -12.42 -18.39
N PHE A 11 -14.17 -11.10 -18.20
CA PHE A 11 -14.99 -10.30 -19.12
C PHE A 11 -14.30 -8.97 -19.42
N ASP A 12 -14.07 -8.70 -20.71
CA ASP A 12 -13.50 -7.45 -21.20
C ASP A 12 -14.63 -6.59 -21.79
N PHE A 13 -14.71 -5.33 -21.35
CA PHE A 13 -15.78 -4.41 -21.72
C PHE A 13 -15.25 -2.99 -21.97
N ALA A 14 -15.99 -2.20 -22.78
CA ALA A 14 -15.63 -0.82 -23.06
C ALA A 14 -16.02 0.08 -21.88
N HIS A 15 -15.03 0.73 -21.27
CA HIS A 15 -15.22 1.72 -20.21
C HIS A 15 -13.98 2.59 -20.07
N PHE A 16 -14.18 3.90 -19.86
CA PHE A 16 -13.08 4.87 -19.94
C PHE A 16 -12.26 5.02 -18.67
N GLN A 17 -12.82 4.64 -17.51
CA GLN A 17 -12.18 4.79 -16.21
C GLN A 17 -12.24 3.50 -15.40
N ALA A 18 -11.46 3.44 -14.31
CA ALA A 18 -11.56 2.34 -13.36
C ALA A 18 -12.94 2.34 -12.70
N MET A 19 -13.50 1.15 -12.50
CA MET A 19 -14.73 1.01 -11.73
C MET A 19 -14.45 1.33 -10.26
N THR A 20 -15.36 2.06 -9.65
CA THR A 20 -15.33 2.30 -8.21
C THR A 20 -15.75 1.05 -7.44
N ALA A 21 -15.38 0.99 -6.15
CA ALA A 21 -15.81 -0.10 -5.27
C ALA A 21 -17.34 -0.21 -5.21
N ASP A 22 -18.05 0.93 -5.23
CA ASP A 22 -19.52 0.97 -5.21
C ASP A 22 -20.13 0.42 -6.50
N GLU A 23 -19.57 0.74 -7.67
CA GLU A 23 -20.02 0.19 -8.95
C GLU A 23 -19.80 -1.32 -9.01
N ILE A 24 -18.65 -1.81 -8.55
CA ILE A 24 -18.37 -3.25 -8.45
C ILE A 24 -19.40 -3.92 -7.52
N ALA A 25 -19.66 -3.34 -6.34
CA ALA A 25 -20.62 -3.88 -5.40
C ALA A 25 -22.05 -3.90 -5.98
N GLN A 26 -22.45 -2.88 -6.74
CA GLN A 26 -23.76 -2.84 -7.41
C GLN A 26 -23.90 -3.93 -8.48
N VAL A 27 -22.85 -4.15 -9.28
CA VAL A 27 -22.83 -5.24 -10.28
C VAL A 27 -22.92 -6.60 -9.60
N GLU A 28 -22.13 -6.82 -8.54
CA GLU A 28 -22.19 -8.07 -7.77
C GLU A 28 -23.57 -8.31 -7.16
N ALA A 29 -24.17 -7.28 -6.57
CA ALA A 29 -25.51 -7.36 -5.98
C ALA A 29 -26.56 -7.71 -7.03
N LEU A 30 -26.51 -7.07 -8.21
CA LEU A 30 -27.43 -7.32 -9.29
C LEU A 30 -27.30 -8.76 -9.82
N VAL A 31 -26.08 -9.21 -10.12
CA VAL A 31 -25.83 -10.57 -10.62
C VAL A 31 -26.26 -11.61 -9.59
N ASN A 32 -25.91 -11.44 -8.32
CA ASN A 32 -26.32 -12.37 -7.26
C ASN A 32 -27.83 -12.38 -7.03
N LYS A 33 -28.52 -11.26 -7.20
CA LYS A 33 -29.98 -11.19 -7.15
C LYS A 33 -30.62 -12.08 -8.23
N GLU A 34 -30.13 -12.00 -9.46
CA GLU A 34 -30.67 -12.80 -10.57
C GLU A 34 -30.28 -14.30 -10.44
N ILE A 35 -29.14 -14.60 -9.86
CA ILE A 35 -28.77 -15.97 -9.47
C ILE A 35 -29.77 -16.52 -8.43
N GLN A 36 -30.02 -15.75 -7.37
CA GLN A 36 -30.91 -16.14 -6.27
C GLN A 36 -32.37 -16.27 -6.72
N ALA A 37 -32.76 -15.54 -7.75
CA ALA A 37 -34.12 -15.65 -8.34
C ALA A 37 -34.39 -17.04 -8.96
N GLY A 38 -33.33 -17.82 -9.25
CA GLY A 38 -33.47 -19.17 -9.77
C GLY A 38 -34.18 -19.21 -11.12
N LEU A 39 -33.82 -18.28 -12.02
CA LEU A 39 -34.51 -18.15 -13.33
C LEU A 39 -34.18 -19.35 -14.22
N GLU A 40 -35.22 -19.86 -14.91
CA GLU A 40 -35.02 -20.85 -15.95
C GLU A 40 -34.25 -20.25 -17.12
N VAL A 41 -33.24 -20.98 -17.60
CA VAL A 41 -32.42 -20.60 -18.75
C VAL A 41 -32.93 -21.37 -19.98
N ARG A 42 -33.59 -20.66 -20.90
CA ARG A 42 -34.15 -21.22 -22.12
C ARG A 42 -33.27 -20.95 -23.31
N THR A 43 -33.19 -21.93 -24.20
CA THR A 43 -32.46 -21.79 -25.47
C THR A 43 -33.42 -22.12 -26.60
N ASP A 44 -33.69 -21.11 -27.43
CA ASP A 44 -34.52 -21.24 -28.60
C ASP A 44 -33.69 -21.06 -29.86
N VAL A 45 -34.02 -21.81 -30.93
CA VAL A 45 -33.38 -21.65 -32.24
C VAL A 45 -34.39 -21.02 -33.18
N MET A 46 -34.06 -19.85 -33.71
CA MET A 46 -34.99 -19.09 -34.59
C MET A 46 -34.23 -18.34 -35.68
N ASP A 47 -34.94 -17.75 -36.62
CA ASP A 47 -34.31 -16.91 -37.64
C ASP A 47 -33.73 -15.62 -37.03
N VAL A 48 -32.60 -15.16 -37.55
CA VAL A 48 -31.84 -14.00 -36.99
C VAL A 48 -32.73 -12.73 -36.95
N GLU A 49 -33.61 -12.55 -37.95
CA GLU A 49 -34.52 -11.39 -37.99
C GLU A 49 -35.65 -11.50 -36.93
N GLU A 50 -36.10 -12.70 -36.64
CA GLU A 50 -37.04 -12.97 -35.57
C GLU A 50 -36.38 -12.74 -34.19
N ALA A 51 -35.17 -13.22 -34.00
CA ALA A 51 -34.38 -13.00 -32.79
C ALA A 51 -34.20 -11.51 -32.50
N LYS A 52 -33.81 -10.72 -33.50
CA LYS A 52 -33.67 -9.26 -33.35
C LYS A 52 -35.00 -8.59 -32.96
N LYS A 53 -36.11 -8.98 -33.61
CA LYS A 53 -37.45 -8.47 -33.30
C LYS A 53 -37.92 -8.85 -31.89
N SER A 54 -37.45 -9.98 -31.35
CA SER A 54 -37.76 -10.42 -29.99
C SER A 54 -37.00 -9.64 -28.90
N GLY A 55 -36.15 -8.68 -29.28
CA GLY A 55 -35.34 -7.89 -28.37
C GLY A 55 -34.05 -8.58 -27.90
N ALA A 56 -33.62 -9.66 -28.57
CA ALA A 56 -32.36 -10.32 -28.24
C ALA A 56 -31.16 -9.43 -28.58
N MET A 57 -30.27 -9.26 -27.62
CA MET A 57 -29.04 -8.51 -27.81
C MET A 57 -28.00 -9.30 -28.65
N ALA A 58 -27.48 -8.64 -29.69
CA ALA A 58 -26.42 -9.12 -30.55
C ALA A 58 -25.16 -8.33 -30.29
N LEU A 59 -24.37 -8.74 -29.30
CA LEU A 59 -23.24 -7.96 -28.77
C LEU A 59 -21.97 -8.04 -29.62
N PHE A 60 -21.84 -9.05 -30.45
CA PHE A 60 -20.62 -9.30 -31.21
C PHE A 60 -20.92 -9.06 -32.69
N GLY A 61 -20.30 -8.07 -33.32
CA GLY A 61 -20.48 -7.74 -34.74
C GLY A 61 -20.16 -8.90 -35.71
N GLU A 62 -20.54 -10.09 -35.36
CA GLU A 62 -20.35 -11.36 -36.08
C GLU A 62 -21.40 -11.44 -37.22
N LYS A 63 -20.98 -12.10 -38.29
CA LYS A 63 -21.89 -12.52 -39.32
C LYS A 63 -22.66 -13.72 -38.75
N TYR A 64 -23.89 -13.46 -38.32
CA TYR A 64 -24.78 -14.52 -37.87
C TYR A 64 -25.30 -15.33 -39.05
N ASP A 65 -25.38 -16.64 -38.85
CA ASP A 65 -26.09 -17.52 -39.76
C ASP A 65 -27.57 -17.17 -39.83
N GLN A 66 -28.27 -17.71 -40.81
CA GLN A 66 -29.71 -17.49 -40.97
C GLN A 66 -30.50 -17.94 -39.72
N LYS A 67 -30.03 -19.01 -39.03
CA LYS A 67 -30.57 -19.47 -37.75
C LYS A 67 -29.59 -19.24 -36.61
N VAL A 68 -30.10 -18.71 -35.51
CA VAL A 68 -29.32 -18.36 -34.31
C VAL A 68 -29.94 -18.97 -33.06
N ARG A 69 -29.08 -19.20 -32.06
CA ARG A 69 -29.53 -19.59 -30.72
C ARG A 69 -29.75 -18.31 -29.89
N VAL A 70 -30.96 -18.20 -29.35
CA VAL A 70 -31.35 -17.18 -28.39
C VAL A 70 -31.39 -17.80 -27.02
N VAL A 71 -30.59 -17.27 -26.09
CA VAL A 71 -30.58 -17.69 -24.69
C VAL A 71 -31.30 -16.64 -23.87
N SER A 72 -32.31 -17.06 -23.11
CA SER A 72 -33.13 -16.18 -22.26
C SER A 72 -33.06 -16.63 -20.80
N MET A 73 -32.92 -15.65 -19.89
CA MET A 73 -32.93 -15.84 -18.43
C MET A 73 -34.08 -15.01 -17.87
N GLY A 74 -35.29 -15.60 -17.85
CA GLY A 74 -36.53 -14.88 -17.57
C GLY A 74 -36.69 -13.67 -18.48
N ASP A 75 -37.16 -12.56 -17.91
CA ASP A 75 -37.24 -11.26 -18.58
C ASP A 75 -35.99 -10.40 -18.42
N PHE A 76 -35.03 -10.86 -17.65
CA PHE A 76 -33.81 -10.09 -17.30
C PHE A 76 -32.81 -10.03 -18.44
N SER A 77 -32.50 -11.15 -19.09
CA SER A 77 -31.52 -11.22 -20.18
C SER A 77 -32.04 -12.06 -21.34
N LYS A 78 -31.80 -11.57 -22.55
CA LYS A 78 -32.05 -12.29 -23.79
C LYS A 78 -30.94 -11.93 -24.79
N GLU A 79 -30.12 -12.90 -25.19
CA GLU A 79 -28.97 -12.66 -26.06
C GLU A 79 -28.75 -13.78 -27.06
N LEU A 80 -28.08 -13.43 -28.17
CA LEU A 80 -27.57 -14.42 -29.13
C LEU A 80 -26.31 -15.05 -28.55
N CYS A 81 -26.36 -16.33 -28.23
CA CYS A 81 -25.22 -17.03 -27.65
C CYS A 81 -25.12 -18.49 -28.10
N GLY A 82 -23.97 -18.83 -28.66
CA GLY A 82 -23.63 -20.20 -29.08
C GLY A 82 -23.03 -21.09 -27.98
N GLY A 83 -22.76 -20.53 -26.81
CA GLY A 83 -22.10 -21.23 -25.70
C GLY A 83 -22.96 -22.24 -24.96
N THR A 84 -22.38 -22.88 -23.95
CA THR A 84 -23.09 -23.76 -23.02
C THR A 84 -23.58 -22.97 -21.81
N HIS A 85 -24.76 -23.29 -21.30
CA HIS A 85 -25.39 -22.58 -20.20
C HIS A 85 -25.92 -23.56 -19.16
N VAL A 86 -26.03 -23.09 -17.92
CA VAL A 86 -26.78 -23.80 -16.88
C VAL A 86 -28.27 -23.81 -17.21
N ALA A 87 -29.02 -24.80 -16.73
CA ALA A 87 -30.48 -24.85 -16.94
C ALA A 87 -31.27 -23.87 -16.05
N ASN A 88 -30.65 -23.41 -14.96
CA ASN A 88 -31.21 -22.48 -14.00
C ASN A 88 -30.14 -21.58 -13.42
N THR A 89 -30.37 -20.28 -13.28
CA THR A 89 -29.38 -19.33 -12.75
C THR A 89 -28.93 -19.67 -11.32
N GLY A 90 -29.83 -20.27 -10.51
CA GLY A 90 -29.49 -20.72 -9.15
C GLY A 90 -28.36 -21.76 -9.09
N ASN A 91 -28.11 -22.50 -10.19
CA ASN A 91 -27.01 -23.46 -10.26
C ASN A 91 -25.62 -22.79 -10.25
N ILE A 92 -25.56 -21.48 -10.51
CA ILE A 92 -24.34 -20.67 -10.42
C ILE A 92 -23.94 -20.45 -8.96
N MET A 93 -24.86 -20.47 -8.02
CA MET A 93 -24.75 -20.27 -6.57
C MET A 93 -24.40 -18.84 -6.19
N LEU A 94 -23.13 -18.47 -6.24
CA LEU A 94 -22.58 -17.16 -5.88
C LEU A 94 -21.70 -16.62 -7.00
N PHE A 95 -21.65 -15.30 -7.08
CA PHE A 95 -20.76 -14.56 -7.98
C PHE A 95 -19.96 -13.52 -7.20
N LYS A 96 -18.64 -13.44 -7.45
CA LYS A 96 -17.75 -12.45 -6.84
C LYS A 96 -16.74 -11.94 -7.85
N ILE A 97 -16.66 -10.63 -8.03
CA ILE A 97 -15.57 -9.98 -8.78
C ILE A 97 -14.32 -9.92 -7.88
N VAL A 98 -13.22 -10.49 -8.34
CA VAL A 98 -11.97 -10.55 -7.58
C VAL A 98 -10.92 -9.57 -8.08
N SER A 99 -11.04 -9.13 -9.33
CA SER A 99 -10.18 -8.08 -9.88
C SER A 99 -10.87 -7.26 -10.95
N GLU A 100 -10.46 -5.99 -11.07
CA GLU A 100 -10.83 -5.05 -12.13
C GLU A 100 -9.58 -4.29 -12.56
N SER A 101 -9.29 -4.24 -13.88
CA SER A 101 -8.08 -3.61 -14.39
C SER A 101 -8.25 -3.08 -15.82
N GLY A 102 -7.43 -2.07 -16.19
CA GLY A 102 -7.33 -1.62 -17.56
C GLY A 102 -6.42 -2.54 -18.38
N ILE A 103 -6.83 -2.89 -19.58
CA ILE A 103 -6.04 -3.74 -20.50
C ILE A 103 -5.67 -3.02 -21.79
N ALA A 104 -6.41 -1.98 -22.16
CA ALA A 104 -6.14 -1.10 -23.29
C ALA A 104 -6.84 0.25 -23.06
N ALA A 105 -6.58 1.23 -23.90
CA ALA A 105 -7.29 2.50 -23.86
C ALA A 105 -8.80 2.28 -24.07
N GLY A 106 -9.60 2.69 -23.07
CA GLY A 106 -11.05 2.54 -23.10
C GLY A 106 -11.55 1.10 -22.97
N VAL A 107 -10.72 0.15 -22.55
CA VAL A 107 -11.09 -1.26 -22.32
C VAL A 107 -10.69 -1.70 -20.93
N ARG A 108 -11.67 -2.18 -20.18
CA ARG A 108 -11.51 -2.73 -18.83
C ARG A 108 -11.73 -4.23 -18.82
N ARG A 109 -11.14 -4.90 -17.85
CA ARG A 109 -11.28 -6.33 -17.59
C ARG A 109 -11.72 -6.57 -16.16
N ILE A 110 -12.74 -7.38 -15.98
CA ILE A 110 -13.04 -8.00 -14.69
C ILE A 110 -12.68 -9.48 -14.73
N GLU A 111 -12.21 -9.99 -13.59
CA GLU A 111 -12.13 -11.42 -13.32
C GLU A 111 -13.05 -11.72 -12.15
N ALA A 112 -13.79 -12.82 -12.27
CA ALA A 112 -14.76 -13.19 -11.26
C ALA A 112 -14.77 -14.69 -11.01
N LEU A 113 -15.31 -15.08 -9.87
CA LEU A 113 -15.50 -16.45 -9.42
C LEU A 113 -16.98 -16.75 -9.29
N THR A 114 -17.33 -18.01 -9.39
CA THR A 114 -18.68 -18.52 -9.14
C THR A 114 -18.65 -19.77 -8.26
N GLY A 115 -19.78 -20.10 -7.66
CA GLY A 115 -19.97 -21.33 -6.90
C GLY A 115 -18.94 -21.55 -5.79
N ASN A 116 -18.36 -22.74 -5.75
CA ASN A 116 -17.37 -23.10 -4.75
C ASN A 116 -16.10 -22.23 -4.77
N GLY A 117 -15.71 -21.69 -5.93
CA GLY A 117 -14.60 -20.76 -6.04
C GLY A 117 -14.77 -19.51 -5.17
N VAL A 118 -16.01 -19.02 -5.03
CA VAL A 118 -16.34 -17.90 -4.15
C VAL A 118 -16.19 -18.29 -2.68
N LEU A 119 -16.65 -19.49 -2.30
CA LEU A 119 -16.52 -19.98 -0.93
C LEU A 119 -15.05 -20.16 -0.51
N GLU A 120 -14.24 -20.73 -1.41
CA GLU A 120 -12.79 -20.85 -1.19
C GLU A 120 -12.09 -19.50 -1.09
N TYR A 121 -12.50 -18.53 -1.90
CA TYR A 121 -11.99 -17.16 -1.81
C TYR A 121 -12.28 -16.55 -0.44
N TYR A 122 -13.52 -16.62 0.05
CA TYR A 122 -13.85 -16.08 1.37
C TYR A 122 -13.16 -16.82 2.51
N LYS A 123 -13.03 -18.14 2.41
CA LYS A 123 -12.28 -18.94 3.40
C LYS A 123 -10.82 -18.45 3.51
N LYS A 124 -10.15 -18.21 2.39
CA LYS A 124 -8.77 -17.68 2.39
C LYS A 124 -8.69 -16.26 3.01
N GLN A 125 -9.70 -15.41 2.75
CA GLN A 125 -9.75 -14.08 3.37
C GLN A 125 -9.95 -14.18 4.89
N GLU A 126 -10.80 -15.08 5.35
CA GLU A 126 -11.03 -15.35 6.76
C GLU A 126 -9.77 -15.88 7.45
N GLU A 127 -9.09 -16.85 6.84
CA GLU A 127 -7.81 -17.38 7.34
C GLU A 127 -6.77 -16.27 7.50
N LEU A 128 -6.59 -15.41 6.49
CA LEU A 128 -5.67 -14.26 6.55
C LEU A 128 -6.04 -13.29 7.68
N LEU A 129 -7.34 -13.01 7.86
CA LEU A 129 -7.82 -12.15 8.94
C LEU A 129 -7.50 -12.74 10.32
N HIS A 130 -7.67 -14.07 10.50
CA HIS A 130 -7.32 -14.75 11.73
C HIS A 130 -5.80 -14.78 11.99
N GLU A 131 -4.99 -14.95 10.94
CA GLU A 131 -3.52 -14.88 11.07
C GLU A 131 -3.08 -13.48 11.49
N ALA A 132 -3.66 -12.42 10.90
CA ALA A 132 -3.38 -11.03 11.28
C ALA A 132 -3.77 -10.77 12.76
N ALA A 133 -4.95 -11.24 13.18
CA ALA A 133 -5.41 -11.14 14.57
C ALA A 133 -4.44 -11.85 15.53
N LYS A 134 -4.02 -13.07 15.18
CA LYS A 134 -3.05 -13.84 15.96
C LYS A 134 -1.70 -13.12 16.10
N ALA A 135 -1.19 -12.54 15.02
CA ALA A 135 0.06 -11.77 15.05
C ALA A 135 -0.03 -10.55 15.98
N LEU A 136 -1.20 -9.91 16.04
CA LEU A 136 -1.49 -8.78 16.93
C LEU A 136 -1.91 -9.20 18.35
N LYS A 137 -2.04 -10.50 18.64
CA LYS A 137 -2.61 -11.04 19.88
C LYS A 137 -3.98 -10.42 20.21
N ALA A 138 -4.84 -10.34 19.21
CA ALA A 138 -6.17 -9.73 19.26
C ALA A 138 -7.22 -10.65 18.63
N ASN A 139 -8.51 -10.34 18.81
CA ASN A 139 -9.58 -10.93 18.04
C ASN A 139 -9.71 -10.25 16.67
N PRO A 140 -10.24 -10.92 15.63
CA PRO A 140 -10.43 -10.30 14.31
C PRO A 140 -11.17 -8.96 14.34
N ALA A 141 -12.17 -8.80 15.19
CA ALA A 141 -12.92 -7.54 15.34
C ALA A 141 -12.10 -6.37 15.93
N GLU A 142 -11.00 -6.69 16.65
CA GLU A 142 -10.18 -5.72 17.36
C GLU A 142 -8.92 -5.30 16.56
N ILE A 143 -8.68 -5.88 15.38
CA ILE A 143 -7.45 -5.68 14.59
C ILE A 143 -7.19 -4.19 14.34
N VAL A 144 -8.21 -3.46 13.87
CA VAL A 144 -8.08 -2.04 13.50
C VAL A 144 -7.74 -1.18 14.73
N GLU A 145 -8.41 -1.43 15.85
CA GLU A 145 -8.13 -0.73 17.12
C GLU A 145 -6.70 -1.03 17.60
N LYS A 146 -6.30 -2.30 17.55
CA LYS A 146 -4.97 -2.73 17.98
C LYS A 146 -3.85 -2.12 17.11
N ILE A 147 -4.06 -2.03 15.80
CA ILE A 147 -3.14 -1.33 14.90
C ILE A 147 -3.03 0.14 15.26
N GLY A 148 -4.16 0.83 15.51
CA GLY A 148 -4.17 2.22 15.92
C GLY A 148 -3.40 2.45 17.23
N HIS A 149 -3.58 1.58 18.21
CA HIS A 149 -2.84 1.62 19.47
C HIS A 149 -1.32 1.47 19.25
N LEU A 150 -0.91 0.44 18.49
CA LEU A 150 0.50 0.20 18.18
C LEU A 150 1.15 1.37 17.43
N GLN A 151 0.44 1.99 16.50
CA GLN A 151 0.92 3.19 15.81
C GLN A 151 1.12 4.35 16.78
N GLY A 152 0.21 4.52 17.74
CA GLY A 152 0.34 5.50 18.81
C GLY A 152 1.54 5.26 19.71
N GLU A 153 1.78 4.01 20.12
CA GLU A 153 2.94 3.61 20.92
C GLU A 153 4.26 3.85 20.18
N VAL A 154 4.35 3.47 18.91
CA VAL A 154 5.54 3.71 18.09
C VAL A 154 5.84 5.20 17.99
N LYS A 155 4.82 6.04 17.79
CA LYS A 155 4.98 7.50 17.74
C LYS A 155 5.46 8.07 19.08
N ALA A 156 4.89 7.61 20.19
CA ALA A 156 5.27 8.04 21.54
C ALA A 156 6.71 7.64 21.85
N LEU A 157 7.08 6.38 21.59
CA LEU A 157 8.45 5.88 21.81
C LEU A 157 9.48 6.59 20.92
N SER A 158 9.14 6.92 19.69
CA SER A 158 10.01 7.71 18.80
C SER A 158 10.25 9.11 19.38
N SER A 159 9.20 9.78 19.85
CA SER A 159 9.31 11.12 20.47
C SER A 159 10.11 11.08 21.76
N GLU A 160 9.91 10.06 22.61
CA GLU A 160 10.67 9.86 23.84
C GLU A 160 12.16 9.60 23.53
N ASN A 161 12.43 8.77 22.53
CA ASN A 161 13.81 8.49 22.10
C ASN A 161 14.54 9.76 21.64
N GLU A 162 13.87 10.61 20.84
CA GLU A 162 14.41 11.92 20.43
C GLU A 162 14.67 12.85 21.65
N SER A 163 13.73 12.89 22.60
CA SER A 163 13.88 13.67 23.83
C SER A 163 15.05 13.18 24.67
N LEU A 164 15.18 11.85 24.84
CA LEU A 164 16.28 11.27 25.60
C LEU A 164 17.65 11.52 24.93
N LYS A 165 17.73 11.39 23.59
CA LYS A 165 18.93 11.76 22.83
C LYS A 165 19.33 13.21 23.03
N SER A 166 18.34 14.13 22.99
CA SER A 166 18.58 15.55 23.22
C SER A 166 19.09 15.84 24.65
N LYS A 167 18.52 15.18 25.67
CA LYS A 167 18.97 15.30 27.06
C LYS A 167 20.38 14.76 27.27
N LEU A 168 20.71 13.62 26.65
CA LEU A 168 22.07 13.07 26.66
C LEU A 168 23.10 14.05 26.04
N ALA A 169 22.75 14.62 24.89
CA ALA A 169 23.57 15.63 24.23
C ALA A 169 23.77 16.87 25.11
N GLN A 170 22.69 17.35 25.77
CA GLN A 170 22.80 18.50 26.72
C GLN A 170 23.60 18.19 27.97
N GLY A 171 23.51 16.97 28.54
CA GLY A 171 24.32 16.53 29.68
C GLY A 171 25.81 16.51 29.34
N ALA A 172 26.14 16.03 28.12
CA ALA A 172 27.52 16.04 27.63
C ALA A 172 28.11 17.46 27.44
N LEU A 173 27.26 18.47 27.28
CA LEU A 173 27.70 19.87 27.08
C LEU A 173 28.46 20.47 28.27
N GLY A 174 28.04 20.13 29.51
CA GLY A 174 28.70 20.66 30.73
C GLY A 174 30.12 20.15 30.87
N ASP A 175 30.28 18.84 30.86
CA ASP A 175 31.58 18.18 31.06
C ASP A 175 32.58 18.43 29.92
N VAL A 176 32.09 18.84 28.75
CA VAL A 176 32.91 19.09 27.57
C VAL A 176 33.48 20.51 27.56
N MET A 177 32.73 21.49 28.05
CA MET A 177 33.21 22.88 28.10
C MET A 177 34.40 23.08 29.04
N ASP A 178 34.56 22.26 30.06
CA ASP A 178 35.71 22.30 30.98
C ASP A 178 37.00 21.82 30.31
N LYS A 179 36.94 21.21 29.13
CA LYS A 179 38.07 20.71 28.34
C LYS A 179 38.63 21.72 27.31
N VAL A 180 38.15 22.96 27.33
CA VAL A 180 38.63 23.98 26.41
C VAL A 180 40.10 24.33 26.76
N VAL A 181 40.95 24.25 25.73
CA VAL A 181 42.38 24.67 25.84
C VAL A 181 42.65 25.77 24.81
N GLU A 182 43.63 26.61 25.11
CA GLU A 182 44.09 27.63 24.16
C GLU A 182 45.40 27.18 23.49
N VAL A 183 45.39 27.18 22.14
CA VAL A 183 46.53 26.80 21.33
C VAL A 183 46.84 27.95 20.35
N LYS A 184 48.00 28.61 20.54
CA LYS A 184 48.44 29.74 19.68
C LYS A 184 47.37 30.84 19.53
N GLY A 185 46.67 31.17 20.62
CA GLY A 185 45.67 32.22 20.64
C GLY A 185 44.29 31.80 20.09
N VAL A 186 44.08 30.51 19.74
CA VAL A 186 42.80 29.97 19.28
C VAL A 186 42.27 28.97 20.33
N LYS A 187 41.06 29.12 20.75
CA LYS A 187 40.41 28.15 21.65
C LYS A 187 40.14 26.84 20.91
N LEU A 188 40.56 25.74 21.50
CA LEU A 188 40.30 24.39 21.00
C LEU A 188 39.53 23.61 22.06
N LEU A 189 38.41 23.07 21.63
CA LEU A 189 37.60 22.11 22.38
C LEU A 189 37.69 20.77 21.68
N ALA A 190 38.37 19.80 22.29
CA ALA A 190 38.44 18.43 21.77
C ALA A 190 37.87 17.46 22.81
N ALA A 191 36.83 16.72 22.44
CA ALA A 191 36.20 15.80 23.37
C ALA A 191 35.62 14.56 22.69
N LYS A 192 35.64 13.46 23.46
CA LYS A 192 34.86 12.26 23.17
C LYS A 192 33.50 12.39 23.85
N VAL A 193 32.43 12.08 23.12
CA VAL A 193 31.07 12.01 23.62
C VAL A 193 30.52 10.61 23.36
N ASP A 194 29.83 10.04 24.34
CA ASP A 194 29.29 8.70 24.24
C ASP A 194 27.77 8.76 24.02
N GLY A 195 27.19 7.77 23.30
CA GLY A 195 25.75 7.64 23.10
C GLY A 195 25.12 8.63 22.14
N VAL A 196 25.91 9.36 21.34
CA VAL A 196 25.43 10.38 20.40
C VAL A 196 25.64 9.92 18.96
N ASP A 197 24.60 9.92 18.14
CA ASP A 197 24.70 9.64 16.71
C ASP A 197 25.23 10.86 15.92
N MET A 198 25.40 10.72 14.60
CA MET A 198 25.98 11.79 13.78
C MET A 198 25.12 13.08 13.77
N ASN A 199 23.77 12.95 13.88
CA ASN A 199 22.90 14.13 13.93
C ASN A 199 23.03 14.83 15.29
N GLY A 200 22.96 14.06 16.37
CA GLY A 200 23.20 14.60 17.71
C GLY A 200 24.62 15.19 17.88
N LEU A 201 25.59 14.61 17.19
CA LEU A 201 26.97 15.14 17.19
C LEU A 201 27.07 16.51 16.50
N ARG A 202 26.30 16.71 15.40
CA ARG A 202 26.21 18.01 14.72
C ARG A 202 25.50 19.05 15.56
N ASP A 203 24.36 18.70 16.16
CA ASP A 203 23.59 19.60 17.04
C ASP A 203 24.44 20.03 18.25
N LEU A 204 25.16 19.08 18.84
CA LEU A 204 26.11 19.35 19.94
C LEU A 204 27.27 20.24 19.49
N GLY A 205 27.84 19.99 18.33
CA GLY A 205 28.90 20.78 17.72
C GLY A 205 28.50 22.23 17.49
N ASP A 206 27.29 22.48 16.95
CA ASP A 206 26.74 23.82 16.74
C ASP A 206 26.52 24.57 18.06
N GLN A 207 25.97 23.90 19.08
CA GLN A 207 25.78 24.48 20.41
C GLN A 207 27.10 24.81 21.07
N LEU A 208 28.09 23.92 21.01
CA LEU A 208 29.44 24.14 21.56
C LEU A 208 30.18 25.26 20.83
N LYS A 209 30.05 25.32 19.49
CA LYS A 209 30.62 26.40 18.68
C LYS A 209 30.02 27.75 19.09
N GLY A 210 28.68 27.82 19.34
CA GLY A 210 28.00 29.00 19.80
C GLY A 210 28.48 29.45 21.21
N LYS A 211 28.68 28.51 22.14
CA LYS A 211 29.18 28.79 23.51
C LYS A 211 30.66 29.14 23.57
N LEU A 212 31.47 28.52 22.72
CA LEU A 212 32.92 28.79 22.65
C LEU A 212 33.20 30.22 22.17
N GLY A 213 32.33 30.77 21.37
CA GLY A 213 32.46 32.09 20.74
C GLY A 213 33.46 32.05 19.58
N GLU A 214 34.76 32.05 19.86
CA GLU A 214 35.80 31.97 18.83
C GLU A 214 36.69 30.75 19.10
N GLY A 215 36.82 29.85 18.09
CA GLY A 215 37.67 28.68 18.25
C GLY A 215 37.30 27.51 17.33
N VAL A 216 37.79 26.34 17.70
CA VAL A 216 37.64 25.08 17.00
C VAL A 216 37.01 24.07 17.95
N VAL A 217 36.00 23.35 17.46
CA VAL A 217 35.32 22.23 18.12
C VAL A 217 35.66 20.94 17.36
N LEU A 218 36.21 19.96 18.05
CA LEU A 218 36.50 18.63 17.56
C LEU A 218 35.79 17.60 18.45
N LEU A 219 34.84 16.88 17.92
CA LEU A 219 34.11 15.87 18.66
C LEU A 219 34.28 14.49 18.04
N ALA A 220 34.42 13.49 18.91
CA ALA A 220 34.40 12.09 18.53
C ALA A 220 33.27 11.36 19.24
N ALA A 221 32.46 10.58 18.51
CA ALA A 221 31.45 9.71 19.09
C ALA A 221 31.65 8.26 18.62
N VAL A 222 31.62 7.34 19.57
CA VAL A 222 31.75 5.90 19.30
C VAL A 222 30.35 5.28 19.32
N ASN A 223 29.94 4.69 18.20
CA ASN A 223 28.68 3.97 18.06
C ASN A 223 28.95 2.53 17.59
N GLY A 224 28.98 1.59 18.53
CA GLY A 224 29.40 0.21 18.26
C GLY A 224 30.84 0.18 17.76
N GLU A 225 31.08 -0.35 16.58
CA GLU A 225 32.41 -0.42 15.93
C GLU A 225 32.76 0.82 15.09
N LYS A 226 31.84 1.79 14.97
CA LYS A 226 32.02 2.99 14.16
C LYS A 226 32.41 4.19 15.02
N VAL A 227 33.42 4.94 14.60
CA VAL A 227 33.81 6.22 15.18
C VAL A 227 33.34 7.33 14.23
N ASN A 228 32.50 8.20 14.75
CA ASN A 228 32.07 9.41 14.05
C ASN A 228 32.89 10.58 14.54
N LEU A 229 33.49 11.33 13.62
CA LEU A 229 34.27 12.53 13.91
C LEU A 229 33.55 13.77 13.34
N LEU A 230 33.55 14.85 14.11
CA LEU A 230 33.04 16.15 13.71
C LEU A 230 34.06 17.22 14.04
N ALA A 231 34.43 18.05 13.08
CA ALA A 231 35.20 19.25 13.31
C ALA A 231 34.42 20.48 12.82
N MET A 232 34.42 21.51 13.63
CA MET A 232 33.85 22.81 13.30
C MET A 232 34.81 23.92 13.69
N ALA A 233 34.92 24.95 12.87
CA ALA A 233 35.71 26.13 13.15
C ALA A 233 34.89 27.40 12.98
N THR A 234 35.05 28.37 13.84
CA THR A 234 34.45 29.69 13.67
C THR A 234 35.20 30.49 12.60
N ASP A 235 34.58 31.52 12.08
CA ASP A 235 35.17 32.36 11.01
C ASP A 235 36.47 33.01 11.48
N ALA A 236 36.57 33.41 12.74
CA ALA A 236 37.77 33.96 13.34
C ALA A 236 38.89 32.90 13.40
N ALA A 237 38.59 31.68 13.80
CA ALA A 237 39.56 30.58 13.83
C ALA A 237 40.01 30.18 12.41
N GLN A 238 39.13 30.23 11.41
CA GLN A 238 39.48 29.98 10.02
C GLN A 238 40.43 31.06 9.47
N LYS A 239 40.21 32.32 9.80
CA LYS A 239 41.12 33.43 9.44
C LYS A 239 42.50 33.31 10.10
N ALA A 240 42.53 32.68 11.27
CA ALA A 240 43.79 32.34 11.99
C ALA A 240 44.46 31.05 11.44
N GLY A 241 43.90 30.41 10.39
CA GLY A 241 44.48 29.26 9.72
C GLY A 241 43.92 27.91 10.15
N ALA A 242 42.92 27.86 11.05
CA ALA A 242 42.33 26.60 11.53
C ALA A 242 41.13 26.18 10.63
N HIS A 243 41.40 25.33 9.64
CA HIS A 243 40.35 24.81 8.75
C HIS A 243 39.85 23.45 9.23
N ALA A 244 38.53 23.35 9.52
CA ALA A 244 37.90 22.14 10.02
C ALA A 244 38.14 20.89 9.12
N GLY A 245 38.08 21.03 7.80
CA GLY A 245 38.34 19.95 6.86
C GLY A 245 39.78 19.41 6.85
N ASN A 246 40.75 20.22 7.30
CA ASN A 246 42.14 19.78 7.42
C ASN A 246 42.42 19.09 8.75
N LEU A 247 41.58 19.27 9.75
CA LEU A 247 41.74 18.70 11.09
C LEU A 247 41.21 17.26 11.20
N ILE A 248 40.41 16.82 10.24
CA ILE A 248 39.85 15.46 10.20
C ILE A 248 40.65 14.53 9.26
N LYS A 249 41.50 15.07 8.40
CA LYS A 249 42.38 14.27 7.54
C LYS A 249 43.53 13.71 8.33
#